data_f48dcb98130d45134060294bbef249d7
#
_entry.id   f48dcb98130d45134060294bbef249d7
#
_cell.length_a   1.000
_cell.length_b   1.000
_cell.length_c   1.000
_cell.angle_alpha   90.00
_cell.angle_beta   90.00
_cell.angle_gamma   90.00
#
_symmetry.space_group_name_H-M   'P 1'
#
loop_
_entity.id
_entity.type
_entity.pdbx_description
1 polymer ?
#
loop_
_entity_poly.entity_id
_entity_poly.type
_entity_poly.pdbx_seq_one_letter_code
_entity_poly.pdbx_strand_id
1 'polypeptide(L)'
;MLFRSLSKTGGITEALRIAALASSWKLPIHPHTSMTGINMAASIHFLAAIDNGGYFEADVSKNNLFRDELVSTPYQLSKDGTVLPLDKPGIGLEVDEDFLARHPVIEGPSYV
;
A
#
# COMPACT_ATOMS: atom_id res chain seq x y z
N MET A 1 -13.73 -3.72 12.43
CA MET A 1 -12.39 -3.48 11.85
C MET A 1 -12.24 -4.34 10.61
N LEU A 2 -11.86 -3.76 9.48
CA LEU A 2 -11.68 -4.46 8.21
C LEU A 2 -10.21 -4.39 7.80
N PHE A 3 -9.60 -5.56 7.57
CA PHE A 3 -8.24 -5.69 7.05
C PHE A 3 -8.28 -6.22 5.61
N ARG A 4 -7.82 -5.43 4.65
CA ARG A 4 -7.70 -5.85 3.25
C ARG A 4 -6.53 -5.14 2.58
N SER A 5 -5.83 -5.86 1.72
CA SER A 5 -4.77 -5.29 0.91
C SER A 5 -5.34 -4.70 -0.38
N LEU A 6 -4.93 -3.48 -0.74
CA LEU A 6 -5.31 -2.86 -2.02
C LEU A 6 -4.90 -3.75 -3.20
N SER A 7 -3.75 -4.42 -3.10
CA SER A 7 -3.24 -5.34 -4.13
C SER A 7 -4.13 -6.57 -4.36
N LYS A 8 -5.01 -6.91 -3.42
CA LYS A 8 -5.89 -8.09 -3.49
C LYS A 8 -7.36 -7.76 -3.69
N THR A 9 -7.74 -6.51 -3.50
CA THR A 9 -9.14 -6.07 -3.60
C THR A 9 -9.50 -5.42 -4.93
N GLY A 10 -8.54 -5.24 -5.83
CA GLY A 10 -8.76 -4.58 -7.12
C GLY A 10 -8.24 -3.15 -7.18
N GLY A 11 -7.32 -2.76 -6.29
CA GLY A 11 -6.67 -1.46 -6.28
C GLY A 11 -7.46 -0.37 -5.55
N ILE A 12 -7.03 0.88 -5.73
CA ILE A 12 -7.56 2.04 -5.01
C ILE A 12 -9.06 2.24 -5.27
N THR A 13 -9.51 2.12 -6.52
CA THR A 13 -10.92 2.35 -6.88
C THR A 13 -11.85 1.42 -6.13
N GLU A 14 -11.53 0.14 -6.07
CA GLU A 14 -12.37 -0.84 -5.36
C GLU A 14 -12.25 -0.69 -3.85
N ALA A 15 -11.06 -0.37 -3.34
CA ALA A 15 -10.86 -0.09 -1.93
C ALA A 15 -11.69 1.11 -1.45
N LEU A 16 -11.84 2.17 -2.26
CA LEU A 16 -12.70 3.32 -1.94
C LEU A 16 -14.19 2.92 -1.83
N ARG A 17 -14.68 2.02 -2.69
CA ARG A 17 -16.05 1.49 -2.60
C ARG A 17 -16.25 0.68 -1.32
N ILE A 18 -15.27 -0.16 -0.97
CA ILE A 18 -15.28 -0.92 0.28
C ILE A 18 -15.26 0.03 1.49
N ALA A 19 -14.45 1.10 1.45
CA ALA A 19 -14.38 2.11 2.50
C ALA A 19 -15.71 2.80 2.72
N ALA A 20 -16.37 3.24 1.65
CA ALA A 20 -17.68 3.89 1.71
C ALA A 20 -18.75 2.97 2.33
N LEU A 21 -18.76 1.70 1.93
CA LEU A 21 -19.65 0.71 2.50
C LEU A 21 -19.38 0.48 3.99
N ALA A 22 -18.10 0.31 4.36
CA ALA A 22 -17.68 0.11 5.75
C ALA A 22 -17.99 1.35 6.62
N SER A 23 -17.83 2.57 6.08
CA SER A 23 -18.13 3.81 6.78
C SER A 23 -19.62 3.88 7.19
N SER A 24 -20.54 3.46 6.31
CA SER A 24 -21.96 3.41 6.64
C SER A 24 -22.30 2.48 7.81
N TRP A 25 -21.42 1.52 8.11
CA TRP A 25 -21.51 0.62 9.26
C TRP A 25 -20.59 1.03 10.43
N LYS A 26 -19.97 2.22 10.34
CA LYS A 26 -19.01 2.74 11.34
C LYS A 26 -17.83 1.79 11.59
N LEU A 27 -17.40 1.07 10.56
CA LEU A 27 -16.27 0.15 10.62
C LEU A 27 -15.01 0.87 10.16
N PRO A 28 -13.95 0.93 10.99
CA PRO A 28 -12.66 1.45 10.57
C PRO A 28 -11.95 0.49 9.62
N ILE A 29 -11.13 1.06 8.73
CA ILE A 29 -10.32 0.33 7.76
C ILE A 29 -8.84 0.46 8.09
N HIS A 30 -8.14 -0.68 8.07
CA HIS A 30 -6.70 -0.78 8.22
C HIS A 30 -6.17 -1.63 7.05
N PRO A 31 -5.58 -1.02 6.00
CA PRO A 31 -5.12 -1.78 4.85
C PRO A 31 -3.87 -2.59 5.20
N HIS A 32 -3.82 -3.82 4.71
CA HIS A 32 -2.64 -4.67 4.80
C HIS A 32 -1.62 -4.32 3.72
N THR A 33 -0.33 -4.23 4.06
CA THR A 33 0.72 -3.70 3.16
C THR A 33 1.98 -4.55 3.04
N SER A 34 1.92 -5.85 3.12
CA SER A 34 3.10 -6.73 3.15
C SER A 34 3.72 -7.09 1.78
N MET A 35 3.41 -6.40 0.68
CA MET A 35 3.85 -6.83 -0.65
C MET A 35 4.99 -5.98 -1.22
N THR A 36 4.68 -4.76 -1.64
CA THR A 36 5.63 -3.88 -2.33
C THR A 36 5.60 -2.46 -1.76
N GLY A 37 6.65 -1.69 -2.00
CA GLY A 37 6.65 -0.27 -1.67
C GLY A 37 5.55 0.51 -2.42
N ILE A 38 5.15 0.06 -3.62
CA ILE A 38 4.02 0.62 -4.37
C ILE A 38 2.72 0.45 -3.58
N ASN A 39 2.47 -0.75 -3.03
CA ASN A 39 1.29 -1.00 -2.21
C ASN A 39 1.28 -0.17 -0.92
N MET A 40 2.44 0.07 -0.33
CA MET A 40 2.58 0.91 0.87
C MET A 40 2.20 2.35 0.57
N ALA A 41 2.77 2.96 -0.47
CA ALA A 41 2.44 4.33 -0.85
C ALA A 41 0.96 4.48 -1.24
N ALA A 42 0.43 3.56 -2.05
CA ALA A 42 -0.99 3.54 -2.40
C ALA A 42 -1.90 3.44 -1.17
N SER A 43 -1.53 2.64 -0.17
CA SER A 43 -2.29 2.49 1.08
C SER A 43 -2.28 3.76 1.92
N ILE A 44 -1.18 4.51 1.94
CA ILE A 44 -1.09 5.80 2.64
C ILE A 44 -1.99 6.84 1.96
N HIS A 45 -1.95 6.95 0.62
CA HIS A 45 -2.85 7.83 -0.12
C HIS A 45 -4.32 7.46 0.08
N PHE A 46 -4.63 6.17 0.07
CA PHE A 46 -5.96 5.66 0.33
C PHE A 46 -6.45 6.05 1.73
N LEU A 47 -5.63 5.82 2.78
CA LEU A 47 -5.98 6.19 4.15
C LEU A 47 -6.18 7.69 4.33
N ALA A 48 -5.39 8.52 3.65
CA ALA A 48 -5.54 9.96 3.69
C ALA A 48 -6.81 10.48 2.99
N ALA A 49 -7.42 9.65 2.12
CA ALA A 49 -8.60 10.02 1.32
C ALA A 49 -9.94 9.57 1.92
N ILE A 50 -9.95 8.72 2.94
CA ILE A 50 -11.17 8.15 3.53
C ILE A 50 -11.43 8.68 4.94
N ASP A 51 -12.71 8.76 5.32
CA ASP A 51 -13.14 9.26 6.64
C ASP A 51 -13.05 8.23 7.76
N ASN A 52 -13.03 6.95 7.42
CA ASN A 52 -12.98 5.82 8.34
C ASN A 52 -11.62 5.11 8.32
N GLY A 53 -10.55 5.80 7.88
CA GLY A 53 -9.18 5.32 7.93
C GLY A 53 -8.69 5.14 9.36
N GLY A 54 -7.96 4.06 9.59
CA GLY A 54 -7.32 3.77 10.86
C GLY A 54 -5.79 3.78 10.76
N TYR A 55 -5.15 2.75 11.25
CA TYR A 55 -3.69 2.66 11.24
C TYR A 55 -3.16 2.24 9.86
N PHE A 56 -2.04 2.84 9.47
CA PHE A 56 -1.19 2.33 8.42
C PHE A 56 -0.35 1.16 8.97
N GLU A 57 -0.38 0.03 8.27
CA GLU A 57 0.46 -1.11 8.57
C GLU A 57 1.78 -0.97 7.81
N ALA A 58 2.87 -0.70 8.52
CA ALA A 58 4.20 -0.70 7.93
C ALA A 58 4.75 -2.13 7.90
N ASP A 59 5.07 -2.63 6.71
CA ASP A 59 5.77 -3.91 6.57
C ASP A 59 7.21 -3.78 7.09
N VAL A 60 7.54 -4.52 8.13
CA VAL A 60 8.85 -4.58 8.75
C VAL A 60 9.54 -5.95 8.54
N SER A 61 9.03 -6.75 7.61
CA SER A 61 9.64 -8.03 7.25
C SER A 61 11.09 -7.84 6.79
N LYS A 62 11.94 -8.81 7.10
CA LYS A 62 13.34 -8.80 6.64
C LYS A 62 13.41 -9.23 5.17
N ASN A 63 14.33 -8.61 4.42
CA ASN A 63 14.68 -8.97 3.06
C ASN A 63 13.51 -8.93 2.05
N ASN A 64 12.63 -7.92 2.15
CA ASN A 64 11.60 -7.69 1.14
C ASN A 64 12.16 -6.76 0.04
N LEU A 65 12.78 -7.33 -0.99
CA LEU A 65 13.39 -6.59 -2.10
C LEU A 65 12.37 -5.72 -2.85
N PHE A 66 11.15 -6.18 -3.01
CA PHE A 66 10.08 -5.43 -3.70
C PHE A 66 9.56 -4.24 -2.87
N ARG A 67 9.84 -4.20 -1.58
CA ARG A 67 9.64 -3.03 -0.75
C ARG A 67 10.84 -2.09 -0.82
N ASP A 68 12.06 -2.65 -0.75
CA ASP A 68 13.26 -1.92 -0.41
C ASP A 68 14.05 -1.44 -1.65
N GLU A 69 13.98 -2.16 -2.78
CA GLU A 69 14.80 -1.90 -3.96
C GLU A 69 13.99 -1.53 -5.20
N LEU A 70 12.72 -1.97 -5.30
CA LEU A 70 11.86 -1.70 -6.45
C LEU A 70 11.50 -0.22 -6.59
N VAL A 71 11.42 0.51 -5.50
CA VAL A 71 10.91 1.89 -5.48
C VAL A 71 11.77 2.80 -4.64
N SER A 72 11.70 4.10 -4.92
CA SER A 72 12.16 5.12 -3.98
C SER A 72 11.45 4.96 -2.63
N THR A 73 11.96 5.60 -1.59
CA THR A 73 11.38 5.49 -0.24
C THR A 73 9.87 5.70 -0.26
N PRO A 74 9.05 4.68 0.09
CA PRO A 74 7.60 4.71 -0.10
C PRO A 74 6.87 5.62 0.90
N TYR A 75 7.49 5.97 2.00
CA TYR A 75 6.96 6.88 3.01
C TYR A 75 8.07 7.38 3.93
N GLN A 76 7.76 8.44 4.66
CA GLN A 76 8.62 8.94 5.75
C GLN A 76 7.85 8.86 7.06
N LEU A 77 8.49 8.27 8.06
CA LEU A 77 7.93 8.20 9.41
C LEU A 77 8.30 9.48 10.18
N SER A 78 7.30 10.20 10.62
CA SER A 78 7.45 11.37 11.47
C SER A 78 7.80 10.99 12.91
N LYS A 79 8.33 11.93 13.68
CA LYS A 79 8.75 11.68 15.09
C LYS A 79 7.57 11.31 16.01
N ASP A 80 6.37 11.70 15.65
CA ASP A 80 5.12 11.38 16.37
C ASP A 80 4.49 10.05 15.94
N GLY A 81 5.15 9.30 15.04
CA GLY A 81 4.66 8.02 14.56
C GLY A 81 3.65 8.10 13.42
N THR A 82 3.45 9.28 12.83
CA THR A 82 2.56 9.45 11.67
C THR A 82 3.29 9.28 10.35
N VAL A 83 2.54 8.92 9.30
CA VAL A 83 3.00 8.91 7.91
C VAL A 83 2.09 9.79 7.06
N LEU A 84 2.68 10.46 6.07
CA LEU A 84 1.95 11.30 5.12
C LEU A 84 2.16 10.79 3.71
N PRO A 85 1.19 11.01 2.79
CA PRO A 85 1.41 10.81 1.37
C PRO A 85 2.62 11.60 0.89
N LEU A 86 3.36 11.04 -0.07
CA LEU A 86 4.46 11.76 -0.69
C LEU A 86 3.91 12.90 -1.55
N ASP A 87 4.46 14.10 -1.39
CA ASP A 87 4.07 15.30 -2.14
C ASP A 87 4.78 15.37 -3.49
N LYS A 88 4.42 14.42 -4.38
CA LYS A 88 4.93 14.31 -5.76
C LYS A 88 3.80 13.82 -6.68
N PRO A 89 3.89 14.00 -8.00
CA PRO A 89 2.89 13.50 -8.95
C PRO A 89 2.59 11.99 -8.80
N GLY A 90 1.36 11.60 -9.07
CA GLY A 90 0.88 10.22 -8.91
C GLY A 90 0.82 9.81 -7.44
N ILE A 91 1.35 8.66 -7.11
CA ILE A 91 1.51 8.18 -5.72
C ILE A 91 2.87 8.56 -5.12
N GLY A 92 3.62 9.42 -5.81
CA GLY A 92 4.86 10.00 -5.32
C GLY A 92 6.10 9.11 -5.40
N LEU A 93 6.01 7.94 -6.03
CA LEU A 93 7.12 7.00 -6.17
C LEU A 93 7.83 7.10 -7.51
N GLU A 94 9.10 6.77 -7.48
CA GLU A 94 9.89 6.41 -8.65
C GLU A 94 10.12 4.90 -8.62
N VAL A 95 9.83 4.22 -9.73
CA VAL A 95 9.96 2.76 -9.88
C VAL A 95 11.25 2.46 -10.63
N ASP A 96 12.06 1.53 -10.11
CA ASP A 96 13.23 0.98 -10.82
C ASP A 96 12.76 -0.06 -11.84
N GLU A 97 12.66 0.37 -13.11
CA GLU A 97 12.25 -0.50 -14.21
C GLU A 97 13.33 -1.57 -14.53
N ASP A 98 14.60 -1.28 -14.29
CA ASP A 98 15.68 -2.26 -14.44
C ASP A 98 15.56 -3.36 -13.37
N PHE A 99 15.13 -3.00 -12.16
CA PHE A 99 14.81 -3.99 -11.13
C PHE A 99 13.71 -4.93 -11.61
N LEU A 100 12.61 -4.40 -12.18
CA LEU A 100 11.53 -5.22 -12.73
C LEU A 100 12.01 -6.15 -13.84
N ALA A 101 12.85 -5.66 -14.74
CA ALA A 101 13.41 -6.45 -15.83
C ALA A 101 14.27 -7.62 -15.32
N ARG A 102 14.96 -7.45 -14.19
CA ARG A 102 15.74 -8.52 -13.54
C ARG A 102 14.88 -9.53 -12.76
N HIS A 103 13.61 -9.19 -12.48
CA HIS A 103 12.69 -10.03 -11.73
C HIS A 103 11.39 -10.30 -12.52
N PRO A 104 11.48 -11.00 -13.66
CA PRO A 104 10.32 -11.28 -14.50
C PRO A 104 9.31 -12.16 -13.75
N VAL A 105 8.05 -12.10 -14.19
CA VAL A 105 7.00 -12.97 -13.68
C VAL A 105 7.37 -14.43 -13.97
N ILE A 106 7.33 -15.26 -12.95
CA ILE A 106 7.50 -16.71 -13.08
C ILE A 106 6.13 -17.29 -13.40
N GLU A 107 6.03 -17.99 -14.54
CA GLU A 107 4.81 -18.69 -14.91
C GLU A 107 4.54 -19.86 -13.96
N GLY A 108 3.30 -20.01 -13.55
CA GLY A 108 2.86 -21.07 -12.65
C GLY A 108 1.72 -20.61 -11.73
N PRO A 109 1.25 -21.50 -10.83
CA PRO A 109 0.23 -21.12 -9.85
C PRO A 109 0.79 -20.04 -8.90
N SER A 110 0.11 -18.90 -8.85
CA SER A 110 0.56 -17.74 -8.08
C SER A 110 0.48 -17.92 -6.56
N TYR A 111 -0.30 -18.89 -6.11
CA TYR A 111 -0.44 -19.26 -4.71
C TYR A 111 -0.65 -20.78 -4.62
N VAL A 112 0.25 -21.47 -3.97
CA VAL A 112 0.14 -22.89 -3.63
C VAL A 112 -0.09 -23.00 -2.13
#